data_8aa1cf98c98036002ce8f54ed3377e21
#
_entry.id   8aa1cf98c98036002ce8f54ed3377e21
#
_cell.length_a   1.000
_cell.length_b   1.000
_cell.length_c   1.000
_cell.angle_alpha   90.00
_cell.angle_beta   90.00
_cell.angle_gamma   90.00
#
_symmetry.space_group_name_H-M   'P 1'
#
loop_
_entity.id
_entity.type
_entity.pdbx_description
1 polymer ?
#
loop_
_entity_poly.entity_id
_entity_poly.type
_entity_poly.pdbx_seq_one_letter_code
_entity_poly.pdbx_strand_id
1 'polypeptide(L)'
;MEQRNTRLRNAGFVTFFFSGICTISSGVVVSLLQEEYGFAYGMTGTLLSLLSIGNLLAGLLAGALVGKMGMKPSVLLLTIGYAVGYGLMGLTGLPILLALAFFIVGIAKGSVLNTCTILVSGNSADRTRGMNTMHACYACGALLCPFLISAAARVSTTLAVLALAALGLVLWLVYLFTPMAGRTKAKEAVTDWSFLRSSRFWLLTGLLFCQNAAEQSVVGWMVTYFKDSGIIAGTLAAYTVTVMWGATLIGRLLIAFVFPLRQPRKAMVFMAVFCTAFYFAMMQTHSQLPAILLLFAFAFSMAGMNPTAVASAGKMTTVTSMGIMLPVASSGAILMPWIIGKVAESAGLAVGMATNIVPCVGLILFAVLVARMREE
;
A
#
# COMPACT_ATOMS: atom_id res chain seq x y z
N MET A 1 25.63 20.71 -13.72
CA MET A 1 25.27 19.32 -13.35
C MET A 1 25.25 19.25 -11.84
N GLU A 2 24.07 19.13 -11.25
CA GLU A 2 23.93 18.97 -9.80
C GLU A 2 24.62 17.67 -9.39
N GLN A 3 25.56 17.73 -8.45
CA GLN A 3 26.29 16.54 -7.98
C GLN A 3 25.30 15.55 -7.37
N ARG A 4 25.13 14.43 -8.03
CA ARG A 4 24.26 13.33 -7.57
C ARG A 4 24.80 12.76 -6.27
N ASN A 5 24.03 12.84 -5.20
CA ASN A 5 24.46 12.39 -3.89
C ASN A 5 24.08 10.91 -3.66
N THR A 6 25.05 10.01 -3.83
CA THR A 6 24.86 8.55 -3.63
C THR A 6 24.38 8.23 -2.21
N ARG A 7 24.75 9.01 -1.19
CA ARG A 7 24.28 8.81 0.19
C ARG A 7 22.78 9.03 0.30
N LEU A 8 22.23 10.08 -0.35
CA LEU A 8 20.79 10.36 -0.35
C LEU A 8 20.01 9.25 -1.04
N ARG A 9 20.49 8.80 -2.20
CA ARG A 9 19.86 7.69 -2.93
C ARG A 9 19.86 6.41 -2.10
N ASN A 10 20.98 6.02 -1.52
CA ASN A 10 21.12 4.79 -0.73
C ASN A 10 20.29 4.87 0.57
N ALA A 11 20.20 6.03 1.21
CA ALA A 11 19.28 6.23 2.33
C ALA A 11 17.83 5.95 1.91
N GLY A 12 17.40 6.40 0.71
CA GLY A 12 16.09 6.07 0.16
C GLY A 12 15.88 4.57 -0.02
N PHE A 13 16.87 3.83 -0.51
CA PHE A 13 16.76 2.36 -0.66
C PHE A 13 16.61 1.65 0.69
N VAL A 14 17.47 1.98 1.65
CA VAL A 14 17.48 1.37 2.98
C VAL A 14 16.18 1.69 3.74
N THR A 15 15.75 2.94 3.75
CA THR A 15 14.54 3.33 4.47
C THR A 15 13.28 2.76 3.81
N PHE A 16 13.27 2.60 2.49
CA PHE A 16 12.13 1.99 1.81
C PHE A 16 12.07 0.46 2.01
N PHE A 17 13.21 -0.22 2.19
CA PHE A 17 13.25 -1.61 2.63
C PHE A 17 12.59 -1.78 4.01
N PHE A 18 12.99 -1.00 5.02
CA PHE A 18 12.37 -1.04 6.35
C PHE A 18 10.89 -0.65 6.30
N SER A 19 10.54 0.33 5.47
CA SER A 19 9.14 0.71 5.25
C SER A 19 8.33 -0.43 4.66
N GLY A 20 8.91 -1.28 3.81
CA GLY A 20 8.26 -2.50 3.30
C GLY A 20 7.84 -3.43 4.43
N ILE A 21 8.73 -3.69 5.39
CA ILE A 21 8.42 -4.50 6.58
C ILE A 21 7.30 -3.84 7.39
N CYS A 22 7.49 -2.59 7.80
CA CYS A 22 6.56 -1.88 8.66
C CYS A 22 5.17 -1.65 8.03
N THR A 23 5.10 -1.41 6.72
CA THR A 23 3.84 -1.13 6.04
C THR A 23 2.99 -2.39 5.86
N ILE A 24 3.63 -3.48 5.43
CA ILE A 24 2.91 -4.70 5.06
C ILE A 24 2.48 -5.50 6.29
N SER A 25 3.08 -5.22 7.44
CA SER A 25 2.71 -5.82 8.72
C SER A 25 1.27 -5.51 9.16
N SER A 26 0.62 -4.47 8.63
CA SER A 26 -0.67 -3.98 9.14
C SER A 26 -1.77 -5.04 9.22
N GLY A 27 -1.90 -5.90 8.20
CA GLY A 27 -2.88 -6.99 8.21
C GLY A 27 -2.56 -8.09 9.24
N VAL A 28 -1.27 -8.41 9.41
CA VAL A 28 -0.84 -9.38 10.43
C VAL A 28 -1.01 -8.80 11.83
N VAL A 29 -0.57 -7.55 12.03
CA VAL A 29 -0.67 -6.86 13.32
C VAL A 29 -2.12 -6.71 13.77
N VAL A 30 -3.03 -6.28 12.87
CA VAL A 30 -4.45 -6.13 13.23
C VAL A 30 -5.07 -7.46 13.61
N SER A 31 -4.70 -8.56 12.94
CA SER A 31 -5.16 -9.92 13.29
C SER A 31 -4.66 -10.36 14.67
N LEU A 32 -3.38 -10.11 14.98
CA LEU A 32 -2.81 -10.41 16.30
C LEU A 32 -3.47 -9.59 17.42
N LEU A 33 -3.68 -8.30 17.21
CA LEU A 33 -4.34 -7.42 18.18
C LEU A 33 -5.82 -7.79 18.37
N GLN A 34 -6.50 -8.18 17.28
CA GLN A 34 -7.89 -8.65 17.38
C GLN A 34 -8.00 -9.92 18.21
N GLU A 35 -7.09 -10.86 18.03
CA GLU A 35 -7.03 -12.09 18.81
C GLU A 35 -6.73 -11.82 20.30
N GLU A 36 -5.77 -10.93 20.58
CA GLU A 36 -5.35 -10.62 21.94
C GLU A 36 -6.40 -9.82 22.73
N TYR A 37 -7.04 -8.83 22.08
CA TYR A 37 -7.99 -7.92 22.75
C TYR A 37 -9.46 -8.21 22.46
N GLY A 38 -9.77 -9.15 21.57
CA GLY A 38 -11.13 -9.61 21.29
C GLY A 38 -12.06 -8.57 20.67
N PHE A 39 -11.53 -7.56 19.95
CA PHE A 39 -12.39 -6.54 19.36
C PHE A 39 -13.10 -7.02 18.07
N ALA A 40 -14.28 -6.41 17.81
CA ALA A 40 -15.13 -6.78 16.69
C ALA A 40 -14.50 -6.43 15.31
N TYR A 41 -14.92 -7.10 14.25
CA TYR A 41 -14.46 -6.84 12.86
C TYR A 41 -14.66 -5.40 12.42
N GLY A 42 -15.71 -4.72 12.88
CA GLY A 42 -15.92 -3.30 12.60
C GLY A 42 -14.77 -2.42 13.10
N MET A 43 -14.18 -2.77 14.25
CA MET A 43 -12.98 -2.10 14.76
C MET A 43 -11.78 -2.38 13.86
N THR A 44 -11.55 -3.64 13.44
CA THR A 44 -10.49 -4.02 12.48
C THR A 44 -10.58 -3.18 11.20
N GLY A 45 -11.74 -3.11 10.58
CA GLY A 45 -11.97 -2.30 9.39
C GLY A 45 -11.70 -0.81 9.61
N THR A 46 -12.10 -0.29 10.76
CA THR A 46 -11.85 1.10 11.15
C THR A 46 -10.35 1.40 11.29
N LEU A 47 -9.57 0.51 11.93
CA LEU A 47 -8.13 0.64 12.08
C LEU A 47 -7.40 0.66 10.73
N LEU A 48 -7.74 -0.26 9.83
CA LEU A 48 -7.18 -0.32 8.48
C LEU A 48 -7.52 0.92 7.64
N SER A 49 -8.73 1.45 7.81
CA SER A 49 -9.16 2.68 7.15
C SER A 49 -8.43 3.91 7.68
N LEU A 50 -8.24 4.01 9.00
CA LEU A 50 -7.48 5.10 9.62
C LEU A 50 -6.01 5.11 9.17
N LEU A 51 -5.39 3.93 9.03
CA LEU A 51 -4.07 3.80 8.43
C LEU A 51 -4.05 4.35 7.00
N SER A 52 -5.07 4.04 6.20
CA SER A 52 -5.18 4.51 4.82
C SER A 52 -5.45 6.02 4.74
N ILE A 53 -6.24 6.58 5.66
CA ILE A 53 -6.47 8.03 5.81
C ILE A 53 -5.15 8.73 6.17
N GLY A 54 -4.40 8.21 7.14
CA GLY A 54 -3.09 8.74 7.51
C GLY A 54 -2.13 8.76 6.32
N ASN A 55 -2.06 7.66 5.55
CA ASN A 55 -1.25 7.58 4.34
C ASN A 55 -1.66 8.62 3.27
N LEU A 56 -2.96 8.84 3.09
CA LEU A 56 -3.49 9.85 2.17
C LEU A 56 -3.09 11.26 2.59
N LEU A 57 -3.23 11.58 3.86
CA LEU A 57 -2.93 12.92 4.39
C LEU A 57 -1.42 13.20 4.47
N ALA A 58 -0.58 12.17 4.46
CA ALA A 58 0.88 12.32 4.57
C ALA A 58 1.47 13.25 3.49
N GLY A 59 0.97 13.20 2.26
CA GLY A 59 1.41 14.07 1.16
C GLY A 59 1.12 15.55 1.43
N LEU A 60 -0.09 15.85 1.92
CA LEU A 60 -0.51 17.21 2.27
C LEU A 60 0.29 17.75 3.46
N LEU A 61 0.46 16.92 4.50
CA LEU A 61 1.24 17.27 5.68
C LEU A 61 2.71 17.48 5.33
N ALA A 62 3.31 16.62 4.51
CA ALA A 62 4.68 16.78 4.07
C ALA A 62 4.88 18.08 3.30
N GLY A 63 3.99 18.42 2.36
CA GLY A 63 4.05 19.69 1.62
C GLY A 63 3.96 20.91 2.52
N ALA A 64 2.99 20.93 3.44
CA ALA A 64 2.78 22.03 4.37
C ALA A 64 3.96 22.22 5.34
N LEU A 65 4.50 21.12 5.89
CA LEU A 65 5.60 21.16 6.86
C LEU A 65 6.93 21.51 6.19
N VAL A 66 7.23 20.96 5.00
CA VAL A 66 8.46 21.30 4.26
C VAL A 66 8.52 22.78 3.93
N GLY A 67 7.40 23.39 3.59
CA GLY A 67 7.31 24.84 3.37
C GLY A 67 7.61 25.67 4.62
N LYS A 68 7.25 25.18 5.82
CA LYS A 68 7.41 25.89 7.09
C LYS A 68 8.77 25.67 7.73
N MET A 69 9.22 24.42 7.87
CA MET A 69 10.40 24.05 8.66
C MET A 69 11.53 23.41 7.85
N GLY A 70 11.34 23.21 6.54
CA GLY A 70 12.31 22.54 5.67
C GLY A 70 12.15 21.03 5.61
N MET A 71 12.87 20.38 4.67
CA MET A 71 12.70 18.96 4.37
C MET A 71 13.07 18.05 5.55
N LYS A 72 14.28 18.20 6.11
CA LYS A 72 14.80 17.31 7.14
C LYS A 72 13.92 17.27 8.41
N PRO A 73 13.59 18.40 9.07
CA PRO A 73 12.70 18.37 10.23
C PRO A 73 11.32 17.77 9.94
N SER A 74 10.76 18.08 8.76
CA SER A 74 9.46 17.54 8.35
C SER A 74 9.48 16.02 8.18
N VAL A 75 10.53 15.48 7.54
CA VAL A 75 10.71 14.04 7.37
C VAL A 75 10.88 13.36 8.73
N LEU A 76 11.71 13.91 9.63
CA LEU A 76 11.91 13.34 10.98
C LEU A 76 10.62 13.35 11.79
N LEU A 77 9.86 14.45 11.76
CA LEU A 77 8.59 14.57 12.49
C LEU A 77 7.55 13.57 12.02
N LEU A 78 7.43 13.36 10.70
CA LEU A 78 6.40 12.49 10.15
C LEU A 78 6.79 11.01 10.22
N THR A 79 8.06 10.68 9.99
CA THR A 79 8.50 9.27 9.91
C THR A 79 8.73 8.61 11.25
N ILE A 80 8.91 9.37 12.35
CA ILE A 80 8.94 8.83 13.73
C ILE A 80 7.61 8.11 14.05
N GLY A 81 6.56 8.41 13.31
CA GLY A 81 5.25 7.79 13.45
C GLY A 81 5.25 6.27 13.35
N TYR A 82 6.22 5.63 12.67
CA TYR A 82 6.35 4.19 12.74
C TYR A 82 6.73 3.70 14.15
N ALA A 83 7.75 4.30 14.75
CA ALA A 83 8.18 3.92 16.10
C ALA A 83 7.10 4.23 17.16
N VAL A 84 6.50 5.43 17.08
CA VAL A 84 5.46 5.86 18.02
C VAL A 84 4.19 5.03 17.86
N GLY A 85 3.71 4.82 16.63
CA GLY A 85 2.48 4.11 16.38
C GLY A 85 2.57 2.63 16.77
N TYR A 86 3.62 1.92 16.33
CA TYR A 86 3.83 0.54 16.76
C TYR A 86 4.17 0.44 18.25
N GLY A 87 4.88 1.41 18.81
CA GLY A 87 5.08 1.49 20.26
C GLY A 87 3.77 1.57 21.04
N LEU A 88 2.85 2.44 20.62
CA LEU A 88 1.50 2.52 21.22
C LEU A 88 0.74 1.22 21.06
N MET A 89 0.74 0.59 19.89
CA MET A 89 0.05 -0.69 19.67
C MET A 89 0.58 -1.81 20.58
N GLY A 90 1.87 -1.80 20.91
CA GLY A 90 2.47 -2.80 21.81
C GLY A 90 2.23 -2.52 23.31
N LEU A 91 1.77 -1.32 23.67
CA LEU A 91 1.61 -0.92 25.06
C LEU A 91 0.15 -0.83 25.53
N THR A 92 -0.82 -0.85 24.60
CA THR A 92 -2.23 -0.65 24.95
C THR A 92 -3.19 -1.38 24.03
N GLY A 93 -4.31 -1.88 24.60
CA GLY A 93 -5.46 -2.40 23.87
C GLY A 93 -6.62 -1.40 23.80
N LEU A 94 -6.45 -0.15 24.26
CA LEU A 94 -7.52 0.84 24.26
C LEU A 94 -7.89 1.23 22.82
N PRO A 95 -9.16 1.07 22.38
CA PRO A 95 -9.58 1.28 20.98
C PRO A 95 -9.20 2.65 20.43
N ILE A 96 -9.33 3.71 21.21
CA ILE A 96 -9.02 5.07 20.77
C ILE A 96 -7.51 5.27 20.52
N LEU A 97 -6.65 4.65 21.35
CA LEU A 97 -5.20 4.72 21.19
C LEU A 97 -4.72 3.85 20.04
N LEU A 98 -5.33 2.69 19.81
CA LEU A 98 -5.09 1.87 18.63
C LEU A 98 -5.48 2.62 17.35
N ALA A 99 -6.64 3.29 17.35
CA ALA A 99 -7.09 4.11 16.23
C ALA A 99 -6.07 5.22 15.89
N LEU A 100 -5.61 5.94 16.92
CA LEU A 100 -4.57 6.96 16.78
C LEU A 100 -3.24 6.35 16.28
N ALA A 101 -2.85 5.20 16.80
CA ALA A 101 -1.62 4.51 16.42
C ALA A 101 -1.63 4.09 14.94
N PHE A 102 -2.71 3.47 14.45
CA PHE A 102 -2.86 3.11 13.03
C PHE A 102 -2.84 4.35 12.13
N PHE A 103 -3.49 5.43 12.53
CA PHE A 103 -3.47 6.69 11.80
C PHE A 103 -2.05 7.28 11.70
N ILE A 104 -1.29 7.29 12.81
CA ILE A 104 0.09 7.78 12.87
C ILE A 104 1.01 6.90 12.00
N VAL A 105 0.87 5.57 12.05
CA VAL A 105 1.61 4.65 11.16
C VAL A 105 1.29 4.93 9.70
N GLY A 106 0.03 5.24 9.38
CA GLY A 106 -0.38 5.65 8.04
C GLY A 106 0.34 6.91 7.55
N ILE A 107 0.43 7.94 8.40
CA ILE A 107 1.18 9.17 8.09
C ILE A 107 2.66 8.84 7.84
N ALA A 108 3.28 8.02 8.67
CA ALA A 108 4.67 7.63 8.49
C ALA A 108 4.89 6.87 7.16
N LYS A 109 3.99 5.92 6.83
CA LYS A 109 4.00 5.17 5.56
C LYS A 109 4.04 6.10 4.35
N GLY A 110 3.10 7.03 4.25
CA GLY A 110 3.02 7.94 3.12
C GLY A 110 4.20 8.92 3.07
N SER A 111 4.67 9.37 4.24
CA SER A 111 5.82 10.28 4.33
C SER A 111 7.12 9.61 3.89
N VAL A 112 7.34 8.34 4.25
CA VAL A 112 8.51 7.57 3.78
C VAL A 112 8.44 7.36 2.27
N LEU A 113 7.28 6.97 1.71
CA LEU A 113 7.11 6.81 0.26
C LEU A 113 7.47 8.10 -0.49
N ASN A 114 6.91 9.23 -0.06
CA ASN A 114 7.17 10.53 -0.68
C ASN A 114 8.65 10.92 -0.57
N THR A 115 9.25 10.77 0.61
CA THR A 115 10.65 11.10 0.86
C THR A 115 11.58 10.23 0.01
N CYS A 116 11.39 8.91 0.00
CA CYS A 116 12.19 7.99 -0.81
C CYS A 116 12.09 8.32 -2.29
N THR A 117 10.88 8.62 -2.77
CA THR A 117 10.66 9.03 -4.18
C THR A 117 11.49 10.27 -4.52
N ILE A 118 11.50 11.29 -3.66
CA ILE A 118 12.29 12.52 -3.88
C ILE A 118 13.80 12.20 -3.83
N LEU A 119 14.26 11.50 -2.81
CA LEU A 119 15.68 11.20 -2.61
C LEU A 119 16.24 10.34 -3.75
N VAL A 120 15.52 9.30 -4.16
CA VAL A 120 15.98 8.37 -5.19
C VAL A 120 15.86 8.97 -6.58
N SER A 121 14.72 9.59 -6.92
CA SER A 121 14.52 10.16 -8.27
C SER A 121 15.44 11.33 -8.56
N GLY A 122 15.74 12.15 -7.55
CA GLY A 122 16.65 13.30 -7.68
C GLY A 122 18.14 12.95 -7.72
N ASN A 123 18.54 11.78 -7.17
CA ASN A 123 19.95 11.40 -7.03
C ASN A 123 20.35 10.16 -7.83
N SER A 124 19.47 9.60 -8.67
CA SER A 124 19.80 8.48 -9.56
C SER A 124 20.27 8.95 -10.93
N ALA A 125 21.28 8.29 -11.48
CA ALA A 125 21.77 8.55 -12.84
C ALA A 125 20.70 8.24 -13.90
N ASP A 126 20.07 7.08 -13.75
CA ASP A 126 18.86 6.67 -14.44
C ASP A 126 17.72 6.68 -13.40
N ARG A 127 16.78 7.59 -13.60
CA ARG A 127 15.62 7.77 -12.70
C ARG A 127 14.76 6.51 -12.70
N THR A 128 14.52 5.92 -13.85
CA THR A 128 13.68 4.72 -13.99
C THR A 128 14.30 3.54 -13.25
N ARG A 129 15.59 3.30 -13.46
CA ARG A 129 16.36 2.25 -12.77
C ARG A 129 16.37 2.49 -11.26
N GLY A 130 16.60 3.74 -10.82
CA GLY A 130 16.59 4.09 -9.41
C GLY A 130 15.26 3.80 -8.74
N MET A 131 14.14 4.22 -9.35
CA MET A 131 12.80 3.98 -8.83
C MET A 131 12.46 2.48 -8.78
N ASN A 132 12.79 1.72 -9.82
CA ASN A 132 12.57 0.27 -9.82
C ASN A 132 13.37 -0.43 -8.72
N THR A 133 14.63 -0.03 -8.51
CA THR A 133 15.47 -0.56 -7.41
C THR A 133 14.85 -0.23 -6.04
N MET A 134 14.34 1.00 -5.86
CA MET A 134 13.66 1.41 -4.64
C MET A 134 12.44 0.51 -4.36
N HIS A 135 11.59 0.29 -5.34
CA HIS A 135 10.42 -0.59 -5.19
C HIS A 135 10.80 -2.06 -4.98
N ALA A 136 11.93 -2.53 -5.55
CA ALA A 136 12.46 -3.86 -5.27
C ALA A 136 12.92 -3.98 -3.80
N CYS A 137 13.60 -2.97 -3.25
CA CYS A 137 13.96 -2.94 -1.82
C CYS A 137 12.71 -3.04 -0.92
N TYR A 138 11.65 -2.29 -1.25
CA TYR A 138 10.38 -2.38 -0.54
C TYR A 138 9.77 -3.78 -0.59
N ALA A 139 9.75 -4.40 -1.77
CA ALA A 139 9.23 -5.75 -1.95
C ALA A 139 10.03 -6.79 -1.17
N CYS A 140 11.36 -6.66 -1.10
CA CYS A 140 12.21 -7.51 -0.25
C CYS A 140 11.84 -7.35 1.23
N GLY A 141 11.62 -6.13 1.71
CA GLY A 141 11.13 -5.87 3.07
C GLY A 141 9.76 -6.51 3.32
N ALA A 142 8.84 -6.33 2.38
CA ALA A 142 7.49 -6.91 2.46
C ALA A 142 7.50 -8.45 2.54
N LEU A 143 8.38 -9.10 1.78
CA LEU A 143 8.54 -10.56 1.81
C LEU A 143 9.09 -11.07 3.15
N LEU A 144 9.97 -10.30 3.81
CA LEU A 144 10.55 -10.67 5.10
C LEU A 144 9.62 -10.40 6.28
N CYS A 145 8.65 -9.51 6.13
CA CYS A 145 7.74 -9.07 7.18
C CYS A 145 7.07 -10.23 7.96
N PRO A 146 6.39 -11.21 7.31
CA PRO A 146 5.70 -12.27 8.04
C PRO A 146 6.66 -13.16 8.85
N PHE A 147 7.87 -13.39 8.35
CA PHE A 147 8.87 -14.20 9.07
C PHE A 147 9.30 -13.52 10.37
N LEU A 148 9.58 -12.22 10.31
CA LEU A 148 9.99 -11.44 11.49
C LEU A 148 8.86 -11.37 12.53
N ILE A 149 7.63 -11.06 12.08
CA ILE A 149 6.48 -10.95 12.98
C ILE A 149 6.14 -12.31 13.57
N SER A 150 6.06 -13.38 12.75
CA SER A 150 5.71 -14.71 13.24
C SER A 150 6.76 -15.27 14.21
N ALA A 151 8.05 -14.97 14.01
CA ALA A 151 9.08 -15.36 14.95
C ALA A 151 8.94 -14.67 16.31
N ALA A 152 8.67 -13.36 16.32
CA ALA A 152 8.46 -12.57 17.53
C ALA A 152 7.11 -12.91 18.24
N ALA A 153 6.05 -13.14 17.45
CA ALA A 153 4.73 -13.48 17.97
C ALA A 153 4.67 -14.85 18.67
N ARG A 154 5.63 -15.74 18.41
CA ARG A 154 5.77 -16.99 19.21
C ARG A 154 6.08 -16.72 20.67
N VAL A 155 6.66 -15.57 20.98
CA VAL A 155 6.96 -15.16 22.36
C VAL A 155 5.78 -14.34 22.92
N SER A 156 5.39 -13.28 22.23
CA SER A 156 4.20 -12.47 22.55
C SER A 156 3.84 -11.52 21.38
N THR A 157 2.57 -11.17 21.29
CA THR A 157 2.08 -10.13 20.36
C THR A 157 2.77 -8.80 20.62
N THR A 158 2.92 -8.43 21.89
CA THR A 158 3.64 -7.21 22.31
C THR A 158 5.05 -7.17 21.74
N LEU A 159 5.82 -8.27 21.84
CA LEU A 159 7.18 -8.33 21.28
C LEU A 159 7.19 -8.17 19.75
N ALA A 160 6.23 -8.79 19.06
CA ALA A 160 6.11 -8.67 17.60
C ALA A 160 5.87 -7.22 17.16
N VAL A 161 4.99 -6.51 17.86
CA VAL A 161 4.67 -5.11 17.56
C VAL A 161 5.80 -4.16 17.97
N LEU A 162 6.44 -4.38 19.12
CA LEU A 162 7.60 -3.58 19.54
C LEU A 162 8.83 -3.80 18.65
N ALA A 163 8.99 -4.99 18.05
CA ALA A 163 10.03 -5.21 17.04
C ALA A 163 9.82 -4.32 15.80
N LEU A 164 8.56 -4.11 15.38
CA LEU A 164 8.23 -3.16 14.31
C LEU A 164 8.51 -1.70 14.74
N ALA A 165 8.24 -1.35 16.00
CA ALA A 165 8.60 -0.04 16.54
C ALA A 165 10.12 0.18 16.49
N ALA A 166 10.91 -0.82 16.87
CA ALA A 166 12.36 -0.76 16.78
C ALA A 166 12.87 -0.62 15.34
N LEU A 167 12.28 -1.34 14.38
CA LEU A 167 12.59 -1.18 12.96
C LEU A 167 12.21 0.21 12.43
N GLY A 168 11.06 0.74 12.87
CA GLY A 168 10.65 2.12 12.59
C GLY A 168 11.63 3.15 13.15
N LEU A 169 12.18 2.91 14.34
CA LEU A 169 13.23 3.74 14.93
C LEU A 169 14.54 3.66 14.14
N VAL A 170 14.94 2.47 13.69
CA VAL A 170 16.12 2.31 12.81
C VAL A 170 15.95 3.10 11.52
N LEU A 171 14.79 3.01 10.87
CA LEU A 171 14.45 3.80 9.69
C LEU A 171 14.58 5.31 9.99
N TRP A 172 14.04 5.77 11.09
CA TRP A 172 14.10 7.15 11.53
C TRP A 172 15.55 7.61 11.76
N LEU A 173 16.39 6.78 12.40
CA LEU A 173 17.81 7.06 12.61
C LEU A 173 18.57 7.19 11.28
N VAL A 174 18.24 6.38 10.27
CA VAL A 174 18.83 6.55 8.93
C VAL A 174 18.54 7.94 8.38
N TYR A 175 17.30 8.45 8.51
CA TYR A 175 16.97 9.81 8.11
C TYR A 175 17.65 10.88 8.98
N LEU A 176 17.79 10.64 10.28
CA LEU A 176 18.48 11.56 11.20
C LEU A 176 19.93 11.82 10.75
N PHE A 177 20.64 10.77 10.32
CA PHE A 177 22.03 10.88 9.85
C PHE A 177 22.16 11.19 8.33
N THR A 178 21.04 11.31 7.61
CA THR A 178 21.05 11.65 6.19
C THR A 178 21.08 13.18 6.01
N PRO A 179 22.06 13.75 5.26
CA PRO A 179 22.12 15.18 4.99
C PRO A 179 21.10 15.55 3.92
N MET A 180 19.92 16.03 4.32
CA MET A 180 18.88 16.50 3.42
C MET A 180 19.01 18.00 3.19
N ALA A 181 18.66 18.46 1.96
CA ALA A 181 18.67 19.86 1.60
C ALA A 181 17.77 20.72 2.51
N GLY A 182 18.18 21.94 2.74
CA GLY A 182 17.39 22.94 3.46
C GLY A 182 16.10 23.35 2.70
N ARG A 183 15.50 24.43 3.15
CA ARG A 183 14.24 24.97 2.65
C ARG A 183 14.34 25.34 1.17
N THR A 184 13.72 24.58 0.28
CA THR A 184 13.55 24.94 -1.15
C THR A 184 12.22 25.67 -1.31
N LYS A 185 12.23 26.89 -1.84
CA LYS A 185 10.98 27.55 -2.27
C LYS A 185 10.35 26.71 -3.38
N ALA A 186 9.12 26.26 -3.15
CA ALA A 186 8.33 25.61 -4.21
C ALA A 186 8.20 26.61 -5.38
N LYS A 187 8.59 26.20 -6.60
CA LYS A 187 8.22 26.95 -7.79
C LYS A 187 6.70 26.89 -7.93
N GLU A 188 6.06 28.04 -8.06
CA GLU A 188 4.64 28.13 -8.42
C GLU A 188 4.44 27.40 -9.75
N ALA A 189 3.80 26.25 -9.70
CA ALA A 189 3.41 25.53 -10.90
C ALA A 189 2.12 26.20 -11.44
N VAL A 190 2.13 26.53 -12.71
CA VAL A 190 0.92 26.99 -13.42
C VAL A 190 -0.11 25.88 -13.31
N THR A 191 -1.23 26.19 -12.65
CA THR A 191 -2.27 25.21 -12.31
C THR A 191 -3.25 25.12 -13.46
N ASP A 192 -3.09 24.12 -14.34
CA ASP A 192 -4.09 23.81 -15.38
C ASP A 192 -5.11 22.81 -14.82
N TRP A 193 -6.38 23.18 -14.83
CA TRP A 193 -7.52 22.39 -14.35
C TRP A 193 -8.32 21.73 -15.49
N SER A 194 -7.86 21.84 -16.74
CA SER A 194 -8.57 21.31 -17.91
C SER A 194 -8.79 19.80 -17.85
N PHE A 195 -7.87 19.05 -17.18
CA PHE A 195 -7.97 17.60 -17.02
C PHE A 195 -9.25 17.15 -16.29
N LEU A 196 -9.86 18.00 -15.43
CA LEU A 196 -11.12 17.66 -14.74
C LEU A 196 -12.29 17.47 -15.70
N ARG A 197 -12.22 18.02 -16.92
CA ARG A 197 -13.23 17.84 -17.98
C ARG A 197 -12.98 16.58 -18.81
N SER A 198 -11.84 15.92 -18.63
CA SER A 198 -11.46 14.72 -19.40
C SER A 198 -12.14 13.47 -18.83
N SER A 199 -12.98 12.82 -19.63
CA SER A 199 -13.55 11.50 -19.28
C SER A 199 -12.45 10.46 -19.01
N ARG A 200 -11.34 10.53 -19.74
CA ARG A 200 -10.19 9.64 -19.56
C ARG A 200 -9.59 9.77 -18.16
N PHE A 201 -9.49 11.00 -17.64
CA PHE A 201 -9.00 11.23 -16.29
C PHE A 201 -9.87 10.51 -15.25
N TRP A 202 -11.19 10.66 -15.32
CA TRP A 202 -12.11 10.04 -14.35
C TRP A 202 -12.22 8.53 -14.49
N LEU A 203 -12.14 7.99 -15.72
CA LEU A 203 -12.15 6.56 -15.93
C LEU A 203 -10.89 5.88 -15.37
N LEU A 204 -9.71 6.49 -15.56
CA LEU A 204 -8.47 6.00 -14.96
C LEU A 204 -8.46 6.17 -13.44
N THR A 205 -9.03 7.26 -12.93
CA THR A 205 -9.20 7.47 -11.49
C THR A 205 -10.12 6.41 -10.89
N GLY A 206 -11.26 6.10 -11.53
CA GLY A 206 -12.18 5.05 -11.11
C GLY A 206 -11.54 3.66 -11.16
N LEU A 207 -10.75 3.37 -12.19
CA LEU A 207 -9.96 2.12 -12.29
C LEU A 207 -9.00 1.98 -11.09
N LEU A 208 -8.23 3.04 -10.80
CA LEU A 208 -7.28 3.05 -9.68
C LEU A 208 -7.99 3.00 -8.32
N PHE A 209 -9.17 3.63 -8.19
CA PHE A 209 -10.01 3.51 -7.00
C PHE A 209 -10.41 2.06 -6.73
N CYS A 210 -10.94 1.38 -7.75
CA CYS A 210 -11.33 -0.02 -7.63
C CYS A 210 -10.12 -0.94 -7.36
N GLN A 211 -8.99 -0.65 -7.99
CA GLN A 211 -7.75 -1.40 -7.77
C GLN A 211 -7.25 -1.24 -6.33
N ASN A 212 -7.20 0.00 -5.80
CA ASN A 212 -6.80 0.23 -4.42
C ASN A 212 -7.79 -0.40 -3.43
N ALA A 213 -9.09 -0.31 -3.71
CA ALA A 213 -10.13 -0.94 -2.90
C ALA A 213 -9.92 -2.46 -2.81
N ALA A 214 -9.77 -3.14 -3.95
CA ALA A 214 -9.62 -4.58 -4.02
C ALA A 214 -8.31 -5.06 -3.38
N GLU A 215 -7.17 -4.42 -3.72
CA GLU A 215 -5.85 -4.82 -3.24
C GLU A 215 -5.67 -4.59 -1.74
N GLN A 216 -5.99 -3.39 -1.25
CA GLN A 216 -5.76 -3.04 0.16
C GLN A 216 -6.71 -3.77 1.10
N SER A 217 -7.90 -4.15 0.63
CA SER A 217 -8.81 -5.03 1.39
C SER A 217 -8.20 -6.42 1.58
N VAL A 218 -7.64 -7.00 0.53
CA VAL A 218 -6.96 -8.30 0.62
C VAL A 218 -5.72 -8.21 1.52
N VAL A 219 -4.88 -7.18 1.35
CA VAL A 219 -3.72 -6.95 2.22
C VAL A 219 -4.11 -6.83 3.70
N GLY A 220 -5.20 -6.13 3.99
CA GLY A 220 -5.64 -5.86 5.36
C GLY A 220 -6.34 -7.05 6.03
N TRP A 221 -7.17 -7.78 5.28
CA TRP A 221 -8.10 -8.75 5.84
C TRP A 221 -7.72 -10.22 5.65
N MET A 222 -6.84 -10.54 4.68
CA MET A 222 -6.62 -11.93 4.25
C MET A 222 -6.06 -12.81 5.38
N VAL A 223 -5.19 -12.27 6.23
CA VAL A 223 -4.64 -13.01 7.38
C VAL A 223 -5.75 -13.38 8.35
N THR A 224 -6.58 -12.41 8.73
CA THR A 224 -7.74 -12.62 9.61
C THR A 224 -8.71 -13.61 8.98
N TYR A 225 -9.07 -13.42 7.71
CA TYR A 225 -10.02 -14.29 7.01
C TYR A 225 -9.58 -15.75 6.97
N PHE A 226 -8.36 -16.03 6.55
CA PHE A 226 -7.89 -17.42 6.47
C PHE A 226 -7.72 -18.08 7.83
N LYS A 227 -7.37 -17.29 8.85
CA LYS A 227 -7.24 -17.78 10.22
C LYS A 227 -8.63 -18.10 10.81
N ASP A 228 -9.56 -17.17 10.75
CA ASP A 228 -10.88 -17.31 11.37
C ASP A 228 -11.78 -18.31 10.64
N SER A 229 -11.61 -18.47 9.31
CA SER A 229 -12.29 -19.51 8.54
C SER A 229 -11.70 -20.92 8.73
N GLY A 230 -10.53 -21.04 9.38
CA GLY A 230 -9.80 -22.30 9.54
C GLY A 230 -9.22 -22.88 8.23
N ILE A 231 -9.29 -22.14 7.11
CA ILE A 231 -8.77 -22.59 5.80
C ILE A 231 -7.25 -22.75 5.85
N ILE A 232 -6.56 -21.84 6.55
CA ILE A 232 -5.11 -21.88 6.75
C ILE A 232 -4.84 -21.83 8.26
N ALA A 233 -4.02 -22.76 8.76
CA ALA A 233 -3.63 -22.80 10.17
C ALA A 233 -3.08 -21.45 10.64
N GLY A 234 -3.41 -21.04 11.87
CA GLY A 234 -3.20 -19.69 12.39
C GLY A 234 -1.79 -19.12 12.18
N THR A 235 -0.75 -19.91 12.46
CA THR A 235 0.65 -19.48 12.24
C THR A 235 1.03 -19.36 10.76
N LEU A 236 0.41 -20.13 9.87
CA LEU A 236 0.68 -20.09 8.43
C LEU A 236 -0.09 -18.98 7.73
N ALA A 237 -1.21 -18.50 8.29
CA ALA A 237 -2.01 -17.44 7.70
C ALA A 237 -1.21 -16.15 7.47
N ALA A 238 -0.28 -15.81 8.35
CA ALA A 238 0.60 -14.65 8.20
C ALA A 238 1.45 -14.70 6.91
N TYR A 239 1.85 -15.91 6.46
CA TYR A 239 2.66 -16.08 5.25
C TYR A 239 1.89 -15.85 3.94
N THR A 240 0.56 -15.72 3.99
CA THR A 240 -0.24 -15.28 2.84
C THR A 240 0.18 -13.90 2.33
N VAL A 241 0.69 -13.05 3.21
CA VAL A 241 1.30 -11.76 2.87
C VAL A 241 2.52 -11.95 1.96
N THR A 242 3.41 -12.91 2.29
CA THR A 242 4.57 -13.25 1.43
C THR A 242 4.12 -13.77 0.06
N VAL A 243 3.10 -14.63 0.03
CA VAL A 243 2.53 -15.16 -1.23
C VAL A 243 2.02 -14.01 -2.10
N MET A 244 1.26 -13.09 -1.54
CA MET A 244 0.68 -11.96 -2.26
C MET A 244 1.75 -11.02 -2.82
N TRP A 245 2.72 -10.62 -1.99
CA TRP A 245 3.78 -9.70 -2.43
C TRP A 245 4.82 -10.38 -3.33
N GLY A 246 5.07 -11.67 -3.13
CA GLY A 246 5.88 -12.47 -4.05
C GLY A 246 5.27 -12.56 -5.43
N ALA A 247 3.97 -12.86 -5.52
CA ALA A 247 3.23 -12.88 -6.77
C ALA A 247 3.24 -11.52 -7.47
N THR A 248 3.03 -10.44 -6.72
CA THR A 248 3.08 -9.06 -7.24
C THR A 248 4.47 -8.71 -7.78
N LEU A 249 5.53 -9.07 -7.06
CA LEU A 249 6.91 -8.84 -7.50
C LEU A 249 7.22 -9.60 -8.79
N ILE A 250 6.91 -10.90 -8.83
CA ILE A 250 7.13 -11.75 -10.01
C ILE A 250 6.36 -11.19 -11.20
N GLY A 251 5.08 -10.85 -11.03
CA GLY A 251 4.25 -10.27 -12.09
C GLY A 251 4.82 -8.96 -12.65
N ARG A 252 5.28 -8.06 -11.78
CA ARG A 252 5.93 -6.81 -12.20
C ARG A 252 7.24 -7.03 -12.95
N LEU A 253 8.08 -7.96 -12.49
CA LEU A 253 9.34 -8.29 -13.16
C LEU A 253 9.09 -8.91 -14.54
N LEU A 254 8.12 -9.82 -14.65
CA LEU A 254 7.76 -10.41 -15.94
C LEU A 254 7.26 -9.37 -16.94
N ILE A 255 6.39 -8.44 -16.50
CA ILE A 255 5.91 -7.36 -17.36
C ILE A 255 7.05 -6.42 -17.76
N ALA A 256 7.96 -6.11 -16.84
CA ALA A 256 9.05 -5.17 -17.12
C ALA A 256 10.15 -5.73 -18.04
N PHE A 257 10.47 -7.03 -17.91
CA PHE A 257 11.67 -7.58 -18.56
C PHE A 257 11.40 -8.71 -19.55
N VAL A 258 10.27 -9.44 -19.41
CA VAL A 258 10.01 -10.64 -20.22
C VAL A 258 8.85 -10.42 -21.19
N PHE A 259 7.74 -9.87 -20.71
CA PHE A 259 6.50 -9.69 -21.49
C PHE A 259 6.06 -8.21 -21.48
N PRO A 260 6.78 -7.30 -22.16
CA PRO A 260 6.36 -5.91 -22.19
C PRO A 260 4.99 -5.75 -22.83
N LEU A 261 4.14 -4.95 -22.21
CA LEU A 261 2.75 -4.76 -22.63
C LEU A 261 2.66 -3.98 -23.92
N ARG A 262 2.45 -4.67 -25.05
CA ARG A 262 2.28 -4.03 -26.37
C ARG A 262 0.96 -3.26 -26.49
N GLN A 263 -0.09 -3.71 -25.80
CA GLN A 263 -1.42 -3.10 -25.80
C GLN A 263 -1.89 -2.88 -24.34
N PRO A 264 -1.39 -1.82 -23.65
CA PRO A 264 -1.63 -1.61 -22.22
C PRO A 264 -3.10 -1.61 -21.83
N ARG A 265 -3.97 -0.99 -22.66
CA ARG A 265 -5.40 -0.89 -22.39
C ARG A 265 -6.09 -2.26 -22.41
N LYS A 266 -5.79 -3.11 -23.39
CA LYS A 266 -6.33 -4.49 -23.43
C LYS A 266 -5.76 -5.34 -22.30
N ALA A 267 -4.48 -5.18 -22.00
CA ALA A 267 -3.84 -5.89 -20.89
C ALA A 267 -4.55 -5.59 -19.55
N MET A 268 -4.95 -4.34 -19.29
CA MET A 268 -5.73 -4.00 -18.10
C MET A 268 -7.08 -4.72 -18.03
N VAL A 269 -7.75 -4.94 -19.17
CA VAL A 269 -8.99 -5.74 -19.21
C VAL A 269 -8.72 -7.20 -18.81
N PHE A 270 -7.69 -7.83 -19.40
CA PHE A 270 -7.31 -9.20 -19.02
C PHE A 270 -6.93 -9.29 -17.53
N MET A 271 -6.11 -8.37 -17.03
CA MET A 271 -5.74 -8.30 -15.61
C MET A 271 -6.98 -8.21 -14.72
N ALA A 272 -7.95 -7.35 -15.05
CA ALA A 272 -9.18 -7.16 -14.29
C ALA A 272 -10.06 -8.42 -14.30
N VAL A 273 -10.24 -9.06 -15.45
CA VAL A 273 -11.05 -10.28 -15.59
C VAL A 273 -10.43 -11.43 -14.78
N PHE A 274 -9.14 -11.69 -14.95
CA PHE A 274 -8.46 -12.78 -14.22
C PHE A 274 -8.40 -12.52 -12.72
N CYS A 275 -8.08 -11.29 -12.30
CA CYS A 275 -8.11 -10.90 -10.91
C CYS A 275 -9.48 -11.15 -10.27
N THR A 276 -10.56 -10.73 -10.94
CA THR A 276 -11.94 -10.94 -10.45
C THR A 276 -12.29 -12.42 -10.38
N ALA A 277 -11.95 -13.21 -11.41
CA ALA A 277 -12.22 -14.64 -11.46
C ALA A 277 -11.48 -15.40 -10.35
N PHE A 278 -10.18 -15.10 -10.14
CA PHE A 278 -9.40 -15.74 -9.09
C PHE A 278 -9.85 -15.32 -7.68
N TYR A 279 -10.26 -14.06 -7.50
CA TYR A 279 -10.85 -13.62 -6.24
C TYR A 279 -12.14 -14.38 -5.93
N PHE A 280 -13.05 -14.46 -6.91
CA PHE A 280 -14.30 -15.20 -6.77
C PHE A 280 -14.05 -16.67 -6.45
N ALA A 281 -13.16 -17.35 -7.19
CA ALA A 281 -12.80 -18.74 -6.95
C ALA A 281 -12.19 -18.95 -5.57
N MET A 282 -11.34 -18.01 -5.11
CA MET A 282 -10.72 -18.06 -3.78
C MET A 282 -11.77 -18.00 -2.67
N MET A 283 -12.81 -17.19 -2.82
CA MET A 283 -13.91 -17.11 -1.84
C MET A 283 -14.79 -18.38 -1.77
N GLN A 284 -14.72 -19.25 -2.79
CA GLN A 284 -15.45 -20.52 -2.83
C GLN A 284 -14.60 -21.70 -2.32
N THR A 285 -13.33 -21.52 -2.06
CA THR A 285 -12.47 -22.63 -1.62
C THR A 285 -12.47 -22.79 -0.10
N HIS A 286 -12.38 -24.03 0.35
CA HIS A 286 -12.35 -24.41 1.77
C HIS A 286 -11.06 -25.18 2.13
N SER A 287 -10.08 -25.20 1.24
CA SER A 287 -8.84 -25.94 1.44
C SER A 287 -7.60 -25.06 1.24
N GLN A 288 -6.56 -25.35 2.01
CA GLN A 288 -5.37 -24.49 2.13
C GLN A 288 -4.62 -24.28 0.81
N LEU A 289 -4.31 -25.37 0.08
CA LEU A 289 -3.50 -25.27 -1.14
C LEU A 289 -4.19 -24.48 -2.25
N PRO A 290 -5.46 -24.75 -2.61
CA PRO A 290 -6.20 -23.91 -3.55
C PRO A 290 -6.30 -22.45 -3.11
N ALA A 291 -6.52 -22.17 -1.81
CA ALA A 291 -6.58 -20.81 -1.31
C ALA A 291 -5.28 -20.05 -1.57
N ILE A 292 -4.13 -20.66 -1.29
CA ILE A 292 -2.80 -20.07 -1.52
C ILE A 292 -2.55 -19.84 -3.02
N LEU A 293 -2.87 -20.84 -3.86
CA LEU A 293 -2.67 -20.73 -5.31
C LEU A 293 -3.57 -19.65 -5.93
N LEU A 294 -4.82 -19.55 -5.48
CA LEU A 294 -5.77 -18.54 -5.97
C LEU A 294 -5.41 -17.14 -5.47
N LEU A 295 -4.90 -17.01 -4.25
CA LEU A 295 -4.36 -15.74 -3.74
C LEU A 295 -3.14 -15.30 -4.56
N PHE A 296 -2.22 -16.23 -4.87
CA PHE A 296 -1.08 -15.95 -5.76
C PHE A 296 -1.57 -15.48 -7.13
N ALA A 297 -2.51 -16.20 -7.75
CA ALA A 297 -3.04 -15.88 -9.07
C ALA A 297 -3.78 -14.53 -9.09
N PHE A 298 -4.54 -14.22 -8.03
CA PHE A 298 -5.17 -12.91 -7.83
C PHE A 298 -4.14 -11.78 -7.82
N ALA A 299 -3.14 -11.87 -6.94
CA ALA A 299 -2.12 -10.83 -6.78
C ALA A 299 -1.23 -10.68 -8.03
N PHE A 300 -0.88 -11.80 -8.66
CA PHE A 300 -0.13 -11.84 -9.91
C PHE A 300 -0.89 -11.14 -11.05
N SER A 301 -2.18 -11.44 -11.19
CA SER A 301 -3.03 -10.81 -12.22
C SER A 301 -3.18 -9.30 -12.01
N MET A 302 -3.16 -8.82 -10.77
CA MET A 302 -3.30 -7.40 -10.43
C MET A 302 -1.97 -6.63 -10.51
N ALA A 303 -0.82 -7.30 -10.52
CA ALA A 303 0.50 -6.72 -10.30
C ALA A 303 0.85 -5.54 -11.24
N GLY A 304 0.43 -5.61 -12.50
CA GLY A 304 0.68 -4.58 -13.52
C GLY A 304 -0.39 -3.49 -13.61
N MET A 305 -1.51 -3.62 -12.92
CA MET A 305 -2.68 -2.75 -13.10
C MET A 305 -2.36 -1.28 -12.77
N ASN A 306 -1.85 -1.01 -11.58
CA ASN A 306 -1.56 0.34 -11.12
C ASN A 306 -0.53 1.06 -12.00
N PRO A 307 0.68 0.53 -12.24
CA PRO A 307 1.66 1.22 -13.08
C PRO A 307 1.17 1.40 -14.52
N THR A 308 0.40 0.46 -15.07
CA THR A 308 -0.14 0.56 -16.42
C THR A 308 -1.22 1.62 -16.52
N ALA A 309 -2.10 1.73 -15.52
CA ALA A 309 -3.15 2.76 -15.47
C ALA A 309 -2.54 4.17 -15.36
N VAL A 310 -1.56 4.37 -14.47
CA VAL A 310 -0.85 5.64 -14.32
C VAL A 310 -0.09 6.00 -15.60
N ALA A 311 0.61 5.06 -16.22
CA ALA A 311 1.30 5.28 -17.50
C ALA A 311 0.32 5.62 -18.62
N SER A 312 -0.90 5.04 -18.61
CA SER A 312 -1.96 5.33 -19.59
C SER A 312 -2.54 6.74 -19.48
N ALA A 313 -2.33 7.44 -18.35
CA ALA A 313 -2.71 8.84 -18.21
C ALA A 313 -1.87 9.77 -19.13
N GLY A 314 -0.67 9.35 -19.53
CA GLY A 314 0.15 10.03 -20.55
C GLY A 314 0.37 11.52 -20.27
N LYS A 315 0.03 12.38 -21.23
CA LYS A 315 0.20 13.86 -21.14
C LYS A 315 -0.59 14.49 -19.96
N MET A 316 -1.61 13.82 -19.43
CA MET A 316 -2.35 14.29 -18.27
C MET A 316 -1.61 14.09 -16.95
N THR A 317 -0.42 13.49 -16.94
CA THR A 317 0.41 13.24 -15.74
C THR A 317 1.13 14.52 -15.30
N THR A 318 0.38 15.49 -14.83
CA THR A 318 0.91 16.73 -14.23
C THR A 318 0.91 16.63 -12.70
N VAL A 319 1.63 17.51 -12.02
CA VAL A 319 1.64 17.57 -10.55
C VAL A 319 0.21 17.77 -10.02
N THR A 320 -0.56 18.68 -10.67
CA THR A 320 -1.93 19.00 -10.25
C THR A 320 -2.88 17.82 -10.48
N SER A 321 -2.85 17.19 -11.67
CA SER A 321 -3.74 16.07 -11.97
C SER A 321 -3.46 14.85 -11.11
N MET A 322 -2.18 14.52 -10.86
CA MET A 322 -1.81 13.43 -9.96
C MET A 322 -2.16 13.76 -8.50
N GLY A 323 -2.09 15.03 -8.12
CA GLY A 323 -2.51 15.51 -6.80
C GLY A 323 -4.00 15.35 -6.51
N ILE A 324 -4.84 15.09 -7.53
CA ILE A 324 -6.26 14.75 -7.39
C ILE A 324 -6.51 13.27 -7.65
N MET A 325 -5.97 12.74 -8.75
CA MET A 325 -6.15 11.34 -9.15
C MET A 325 -5.76 10.37 -8.03
N LEU A 326 -4.56 10.52 -7.47
CA LEU A 326 -4.05 9.57 -6.49
C LEU A 326 -4.81 9.62 -5.15
N PRO A 327 -5.15 10.78 -4.56
CA PRO A 327 -6.01 10.85 -3.39
C PRO A 327 -7.40 10.25 -3.60
N VAL A 328 -8.07 10.59 -4.71
CA VAL A 328 -9.38 10.02 -5.03
C VAL A 328 -9.28 8.50 -5.23
N ALA A 329 -8.27 8.03 -5.94
CA ALA A 329 -8.01 6.59 -6.10
C ALA A 329 -7.73 5.89 -4.76
N SER A 330 -6.97 6.54 -3.86
CA SER A 330 -6.64 5.99 -2.54
C SER A 330 -7.83 5.91 -1.59
N SER A 331 -8.92 6.67 -1.85
CA SER A 331 -10.13 6.56 -1.02
C SER A 331 -10.80 5.18 -1.12
N GLY A 332 -10.54 4.41 -2.18
CA GLY A 332 -10.93 3.00 -2.28
C GLY A 332 -10.29 2.14 -1.18
N ALA A 333 -9.01 2.38 -0.88
CA ALA A 333 -8.29 1.71 0.20
C ALA A 333 -8.79 2.13 1.61
N ILE A 334 -9.53 3.21 1.72
CA ILE A 334 -10.16 3.65 2.96
C ILE A 334 -11.52 2.99 3.12
N LEU A 335 -12.36 3.11 2.09
CA LEU A 335 -13.77 2.72 2.16
C LEU A 335 -13.95 1.20 2.23
N MET A 336 -13.22 0.45 1.40
CA MET A 336 -13.50 -0.98 1.25
C MET A 336 -13.13 -1.81 2.47
N PRO A 337 -11.96 -1.65 3.13
CA PRO A 337 -11.66 -2.36 4.37
C PRO A 337 -12.65 -2.03 5.49
N TRP A 338 -13.15 -0.80 5.55
CA TRP A 338 -14.19 -0.40 6.51
C TRP A 338 -15.53 -1.08 6.21
N ILE A 339 -15.96 -1.11 4.94
CA ILE A 339 -17.19 -1.80 4.52
C ILE A 339 -17.13 -3.28 4.88
N ILE A 340 -16.00 -3.95 4.58
CA ILE A 340 -15.78 -5.36 4.93
C ILE A 340 -15.96 -5.55 6.44
N GLY A 341 -15.36 -4.69 7.26
CA GLY A 341 -15.46 -4.76 8.71
C GLY A 341 -16.90 -4.61 9.20
N LYS A 342 -17.65 -3.65 8.67
CA LYS A 342 -19.04 -3.41 9.04
C LYS A 342 -19.98 -4.54 8.61
N VAL A 343 -19.80 -5.07 7.42
CA VAL A 343 -20.57 -6.23 6.95
C VAL A 343 -20.18 -7.49 7.73
N ALA A 344 -18.90 -7.67 8.03
CA ALA A 344 -18.41 -8.80 8.82
C ALA A 344 -18.98 -8.81 10.25
N GLU A 345 -19.18 -7.63 10.85
CA GLU A 345 -19.76 -7.48 12.18
C GLU A 345 -21.23 -7.97 12.23
N SER A 346 -22.00 -7.76 11.17
CA SER A 346 -23.42 -8.12 11.09
C SER A 346 -23.70 -9.48 10.46
N ALA A 347 -22.90 -9.90 9.47
CA ALA A 347 -23.17 -11.07 8.63
C ALA A 347 -22.01 -12.09 8.60
N GLY A 348 -20.94 -11.86 9.35
CA GLY A 348 -19.77 -12.72 9.40
C GLY A 348 -18.70 -12.35 8.39
N LEU A 349 -17.47 -12.76 8.67
CA LEU A 349 -16.28 -12.32 7.92
C LEU A 349 -16.27 -12.82 6.46
N ALA A 350 -16.80 -14.00 6.19
CA ALA A 350 -16.90 -14.53 4.82
C ALA A 350 -17.79 -13.64 3.93
N VAL A 351 -18.95 -13.19 4.46
CA VAL A 351 -19.83 -12.26 3.75
C VAL A 351 -19.18 -10.89 3.60
N GLY A 352 -18.51 -10.40 4.64
CA GLY A 352 -17.72 -9.17 4.56
C GLY A 352 -16.69 -9.23 3.43
N MET A 353 -15.88 -10.27 3.39
CA MET A 353 -14.88 -10.47 2.32
C MET A 353 -15.52 -10.61 0.94
N ALA A 354 -16.68 -11.28 0.82
CA ALA A 354 -17.39 -11.39 -0.45
C ALA A 354 -17.77 -10.03 -1.05
N THR A 355 -17.99 -8.99 -0.23
CA THR A 355 -18.26 -7.63 -0.73
C THR A 355 -17.12 -7.04 -1.58
N ASN A 356 -15.88 -7.52 -1.41
CA ASN A 356 -14.74 -7.08 -2.22
C ASN A 356 -14.83 -7.50 -3.70
N ILE A 357 -15.80 -8.35 -4.07
CA ILE A 357 -16.11 -8.63 -5.48
C ILE A 357 -16.62 -7.37 -6.20
N VAL A 358 -17.24 -6.42 -5.48
CA VAL A 358 -17.76 -5.17 -6.05
C VAL A 358 -16.66 -4.33 -6.70
N PRO A 359 -15.58 -3.94 -6.02
CA PRO A 359 -14.47 -3.25 -6.67
C PRO A 359 -13.76 -4.13 -7.72
N CYS A 360 -13.72 -5.46 -7.57
CA CYS A 360 -13.18 -6.34 -8.61
C CYS A 360 -14.00 -6.27 -9.91
N VAL A 361 -15.32 -6.27 -9.82
CA VAL A 361 -16.21 -6.05 -10.99
C VAL A 361 -16.07 -4.63 -11.53
N GLY A 362 -15.95 -3.64 -10.64
CA GLY A 362 -15.65 -2.25 -11.00
C GLY A 362 -14.36 -2.13 -11.83
N LEU A 363 -13.32 -2.91 -11.49
CA LEU A 363 -12.08 -2.98 -12.29
C LEU A 363 -12.35 -3.39 -13.74
N ILE A 364 -13.18 -4.41 -13.95
CA ILE A 364 -13.55 -4.86 -15.31
C ILE A 364 -14.28 -3.75 -16.04
N LEU A 365 -15.29 -3.13 -15.40
CA LEU A 365 -16.06 -2.05 -15.99
C LEU A 365 -15.16 -0.89 -16.45
N PHE A 366 -14.35 -0.35 -15.54
CA PHE A 366 -13.48 0.78 -15.87
C PHE A 366 -12.38 0.40 -16.86
N ALA A 367 -11.81 -0.81 -16.79
CA ALA A 367 -10.81 -1.28 -17.75
C ALA A 367 -11.41 -1.38 -19.17
N VAL A 368 -12.63 -1.91 -19.31
CA VAL A 368 -13.33 -2.00 -20.60
C VAL A 368 -13.65 -0.59 -21.13
N LEU A 369 -14.12 0.32 -20.29
CA LEU A 369 -14.40 1.68 -20.69
C LEU A 369 -13.13 2.40 -21.16
N VAL A 370 -12.00 2.25 -20.43
CA VAL A 370 -10.68 2.80 -20.83
C VAL A 370 -10.20 2.17 -22.15
N ALA A 371 -10.43 0.87 -22.36
CA ALA A 371 -10.01 0.17 -23.59
C ALA A 371 -10.80 0.62 -24.83
N ARG A 372 -12.05 1.05 -24.64
CA ARG A 372 -12.93 1.55 -25.73
C ARG A 372 -12.70 3.00 -26.10
N MET A 373 -11.94 3.75 -25.31
CA MET A 373 -11.65 5.16 -25.63
C MET A 373 -10.76 5.25 -26.86
N ARG A 374 -11.08 6.18 -27.75
CA ARG A 374 -10.22 6.52 -28.92
C ARG A 374 -8.88 7.06 -28.43
N GLU A 375 -7.83 6.82 -29.19
CA GLU A 375 -6.54 7.48 -28.98
C GLU A 375 -6.69 8.95 -29.44
N GLU A 376 -6.56 9.88 -28.48
CA GLU A 376 -6.39 11.31 -28.77
C GLU A 376 -4.93 11.65 -29.03
#